data_be8708c3bbff560dc1c07772555fd614
#
_entry.id   be8708c3bbff560dc1c07772555fd614
#
_cell.length_a   1.000
_cell.length_b   1.000
_cell.length_c   1.000
_cell.angle_alpha   90.00
_cell.angle_beta   90.00
_cell.angle_gamma   90.00
#
_symmetry.space_group_name_H-M   'P 1'
#
loop_
_entity.id
_entity.type
_entity.pdbx_description
1 polymer ?
#
loop_
_entity_poly.entity_id
_entity_poly.type
_entity_poly.pdbx_seq_one_letter_code
_entity_poly.pdbx_strand_id
1 'polypeptide(L)'
;FYGAKIMKDLGMLSDKYTVLVTGTVQEEDCDGLCWQYIINEDKVRPEFVVSTEPTDGGIYRGQRGRMEIRIDVKGVSCHGSAPERGDNAIYKMADILQDVRALNENDAADDKEVKGLVKMLDKKYNPEWEEANFLGRGTVTVSEIFFTSPSRCAVADSCAVSLDRRMTAGETWESCLDEIRALPAVKKYGDDVKVSMYEYNRPSYTNLVYPIECYFPTWVIPKDHEVTKALEEAYHNLYGEQRIGAEETLAMR
;
A
#
# COMPACT_ATOMS: atom_id res chain seq x y z
N PHE A 1 -18.10 18.63 -1.47
CA PHE A 1 -18.21 20.07 -1.14
C PHE A 1 -19.63 20.57 -1.31
N TYR A 2 -20.21 20.49 -2.53
CA TYR A 2 -21.56 21.00 -2.79
C TYR A 2 -22.65 20.28 -2.00
N GLY A 3 -22.53 18.98 -1.74
CA GLY A 3 -23.46 18.25 -0.90
C GLY A 3 -23.60 18.84 0.50
N ALA A 4 -22.47 19.13 1.16
CA ALA A 4 -22.46 19.76 2.48
C ALA A 4 -23.08 21.18 2.45
N LYS A 5 -22.82 21.95 1.37
CA LYS A 5 -23.46 23.25 1.17
C LYS A 5 -24.96 23.12 1.01
N ILE A 6 -25.44 22.19 0.20
CA ILE A 6 -26.88 21.95 -0.01
C ILE A 6 -27.54 21.54 1.31
N MET A 7 -26.92 20.64 2.08
CA MET A 7 -27.43 20.27 3.41
C MET A 7 -27.62 21.49 4.31
N LYS A 8 -26.61 22.38 4.32
CA LYS A 8 -26.70 23.64 5.09
C LYS A 8 -27.82 24.54 4.62
N ASP A 9 -27.92 24.77 3.30
CA ASP A 9 -28.92 25.67 2.71
C ASP A 9 -30.37 25.16 2.91
N LEU A 10 -30.53 23.82 2.93
CA LEU A 10 -31.83 23.17 3.20
C LEU A 10 -32.12 22.99 4.70
N GLY A 11 -31.27 23.46 5.60
CA GLY A 11 -31.45 23.29 7.05
C GLY A 11 -31.39 21.85 7.52
N MET A 12 -30.71 20.97 6.78
CA MET A 12 -30.57 19.53 7.09
C MET A 12 -29.44 19.26 8.09
N LEU A 13 -28.60 20.25 8.40
CA LEU A 13 -27.55 20.08 9.41
C LEU A 13 -28.16 20.17 10.81
N SER A 14 -27.83 19.20 11.64
CA SER A 14 -28.26 19.12 13.05
C SER A 14 -27.13 19.56 13.96
N ASP A 15 -27.46 20.10 15.12
CA ASP A 15 -26.50 20.40 16.22
C ASP A 15 -25.91 19.14 16.87
N LYS A 16 -26.41 17.95 16.47
CA LYS A 16 -25.96 16.68 17.05
C LYS A 16 -24.71 16.13 16.39
N TYR A 17 -24.30 16.65 15.22
CA TYR A 17 -23.13 16.20 14.50
C TYR A 17 -22.43 17.32 13.74
N THR A 18 -21.18 17.13 13.42
CA THR A 18 -20.37 18.03 12.61
C THR A 18 -19.99 17.37 11.31
N VAL A 19 -20.24 18.04 10.19
CA VAL A 19 -19.74 17.61 8.88
C VAL A 19 -18.47 18.38 8.55
N LEU A 20 -17.37 17.66 8.41
CA LEU A 20 -16.08 18.21 7.98
C LEU A 20 -15.89 17.91 6.49
N VAL A 21 -15.65 18.94 5.70
CA VAL A 21 -15.25 18.79 4.30
C VAL A 21 -13.76 19.07 4.20
N THR A 22 -13.00 18.06 3.78
CA THR A 22 -11.54 18.13 3.71
C THR A 22 -11.06 18.08 2.28
N GLY A 23 -10.00 18.84 2.00
CA GLY A 23 -9.20 18.72 0.79
C GLY A 23 -7.76 18.44 1.20
N THR A 24 -7.24 17.29 0.82
CA THR A 24 -5.92 16.81 1.26
C THR A 24 -4.88 16.93 0.16
N VAL A 25 -3.61 16.87 0.52
CA VAL A 25 -2.46 16.99 -0.39
C VAL A 25 -1.52 15.81 -0.24
N GLN A 26 -0.64 15.59 -1.21
CA GLN A 26 0.38 14.51 -1.23
C GLN A 26 -0.21 13.09 -1.14
N GLU A 27 -1.43 12.91 -1.63
CA GLU A 27 -2.06 11.59 -1.65
C GLU A 27 -1.29 10.64 -2.56
N GLU A 28 -0.93 11.06 -3.78
CA GLU A 28 -0.21 10.26 -4.77
C GLU A 28 1.21 9.84 -4.33
N ASP A 29 1.86 10.69 -3.54
CA ASP A 29 3.21 10.40 -3.03
C ASP A 29 3.20 9.50 -1.80
N CYS A 30 2.23 9.69 -0.92
CA CYS A 30 2.19 9.00 0.37
C CYS A 30 0.77 8.95 0.96
N ASP A 31 -0.11 8.23 0.32
CA ASP A 31 -1.54 7.93 0.62
C ASP A 31 -2.14 8.68 1.83
N GLY A 32 -1.88 8.18 3.03
CA GLY A 32 -2.49 8.66 4.28
C GLY A 32 -1.69 9.72 5.04
N LEU A 33 -0.63 10.32 4.48
CA LEU A 33 0.23 11.29 5.18
C LEU A 33 -0.55 12.45 5.80
N CYS A 34 -1.38 13.10 4.99
CA CYS A 34 -2.20 14.22 5.44
C CYS A 34 -3.22 13.82 6.50
N TRP A 35 -3.80 12.64 6.41
CA TRP A 35 -4.71 12.11 7.42
C TRP A 35 -3.99 11.78 8.73
N GLN A 36 -2.78 11.26 8.69
CA GLN A 36 -1.97 11.05 9.89
C GLN A 36 -1.68 12.38 10.58
N TYR A 37 -1.36 13.43 9.81
CA TYR A 37 -1.18 14.76 10.37
C TYR A 37 -2.46 15.30 11.02
N ILE A 38 -3.58 15.29 10.30
CA ILE A 38 -4.89 15.75 10.79
C ILE A 38 -5.30 15.00 12.07
N ILE A 39 -5.08 13.69 12.09
CA ILE A 39 -5.41 12.87 13.25
C ILE A 39 -4.45 13.11 14.41
N ASN A 40 -3.15 13.17 14.15
CA ASN A 40 -2.14 13.21 15.20
C ASN A 40 -1.87 14.63 15.72
N GLU A 41 -1.90 15.65 14.85
CA GLU A 41 -1.58 17.02 15.21
C GLU A 41 -2.85 17.84 15.47
N ASP A 42 -3.82 17.81 14.55
CA ASP A 42 -5.07 18.58 14.70
C ASP A 42 -6.09 17.88 15.59
N LYS A 43 -5.81 16.63 16.03
CA LYS A 43 -6.65 15.84 16.95
C LYS A 43 -8.05 15.56 16.43
N VAL A 44 -8.27 15.59 15.15
CA VAL A 44 -9.56 15.25 14.53
C VAL A 44 -9.82 13.75 14.67
N ARG A 45 -11.01 13.40 15.14
CA ARG A 45 -11.44 11.99 15.35
C ARG A 45 -12.85 11.83 14.80
N PRO A 46 -13.01 11.61 13.48
CA PRO A 46 -14.32 11.40 12.90
C PRO A 46 -14.87 10.03 13.29
N GLU A 47 -16.18 9.92 13.44
CA GLU A 47 -16.87 8.63 13.60
C GLU A 47 -16.90 7.88 12.28
N PHE A 48 -17.11 8.60 11.17
CA PHE A 48 -17.15 8.06 9.81
C PHE A 48 -16.35 8.96 8.86
N VAL A 49 -15.78 8.34 7.84
CA VAL A 49 -15.12 9.01 6.73
C VAL A 49 -15.70 8.48 5.42
N VAL A 50 -16.09 9.39 4.54
CA VAL A 50 -16.44 9.08 3.15
C VAL A 50 -15.40 9.73 2.26
N SER A 51 -14.59 8.92 1.61
CA SER A 51 -13.60 9.37 0.62
C SER A 51 -14.18 9.31 -0.78
N THR A 52 -13.91 10.35 -1.56
CA THR A 52 -14.37 10.43 -2.96
C THR A 52 -13.23 10.03 -3.88
N GLU A 53 -13.30 8.80 -4.38
CA GLU A 53 -12.32 8.22 -5.29
C GLU A 53 -13.00 7.84 -6.62
N PRO A 54 -12.24 7.61 -7.72
CA PRO A 54 -12.80 7.16 -8.99
C PRO A 54 -13.26 5.70 -8.91
N THR A 55 -14.51 5.49 -8.51
CA THR A 55 -15.12 4.18 -8.26
C THR A 55 -16.12 3.73 -9.32
N ASP A 56 -16.22 4.46 -10.45
CA ASP A 56 -17.27 4.28 -11.46
C ASP A 56 -18.69 4.31 -10.88
N GLY A 57 -18.87 5.06 -9.79
CA GLY A 57 -20.12 5.19 -9.05
C GLY A 57 -20.41 4.01 -8.11
N GLY A 58 -19.44 3.15 -7.85
CA GLY A 58 -19.53 2.07 -6.86
C GLY A 58 -19.30 2.56 -5.42
N ILE A 59 -19.84 1.83 -4.45
CA ILE A 59 -19.58 2.03 -3.03
C ILE A 59 -18.53 1.02 -2.59
N TYR A 60 -17.34 1.51 -2.21
CA TYR A 60 -16.26 0.68 -1.70
C TYR A 60 -16.27 0.66 -0.17
N ARG A 61 -16.43 -0.52 0.41
CA ARG A 61 -16.44 -0.73 1.86
C ARG A 61 -15.16 -1.35 2.40
N GLY A 62 -14.13 -1.43 1.58
CA GLY A 62 -12.83 -1.96 1.98
C GLY A 62 -11.75 -1.56 1.00
N GLN A 63 -10.51 -1.57 1.49
CA GLN A 63 -9.34 -1.20 0.71
C GLN A 63 -8.17 -2.11 1.09
N ARG A 64 -7.41 -2.52 0.08
CA ARG A 64 -6.11 -3.17 0.31
C ARG A 64 -5.17 -2.20 1.00
N GLY A 65 -4.45 -2.72 1.99
CA GLY A 65 -3.38 -1.95 2.61
C GLY A 65 -2.26 -1.69 1.61
N ARG A 66 -1.48 -0.65 1.90
CA ARG A 66 -0.26 -0.31 1.17
C ARG A 66 0.88 -0.14 2.15
N MET A 67 2.04 -0.67 1.79
CA MET A 67 3.29 -0.31 2.45
C MET A 67 4.42 -0.18 1.44
N GLU A 68 5.41 0.61 1.77
CA GLU A 68 6.65 0.68 1.01
C GLU A 68 7.77 0.00 1.76
N ILE A 69 8.46 -0.90 1.06
CA ILE A 69 9.58 -1.65 1.62
C ILE A 69 10.85 -1.17 0.96
N ARG A 70 11.83 -0.79 1.78
CA ARG A 70 13.16 -0.42 1.31
C ARG A 70 14.12 -1.60 1.45
N ILE A 71 14.84 -1.87 0.38
CA ILE A 71 15.94 -2.82 0.37
C ILE A 71 17.24 -2.06 0.09
N ASP A 72 18.16 -2.08 1.02
CA ASP A 72 19.51 -1.55 0.87
C ASP A 72 20.51 -2.71 0.77
N VAL A 73 21.36 -2.67 -0.24
CA VAL A 73 22.40 -3.67 -0.49
C VAL A 73 23.78 -3.04 -0.42
N LYS A 74 24.69 -3.69 0.28
CA LYS A 74 26.09 -3.30 0.40
C LYS A 74 26.96 -4.11 -0.55
N GLY A 75 27.99 -3.43 -1.04
CA GLY A 75 29.06 -4.02 -1.83
C GLY A 75 30.42 -3.52 -1.37
N VAL A 76 31.44 -3.77 -2.19
CA VAL A 76 32.82 -3.30 -1.95
C VAL A 76 33.30 -2.61 -3.22
N SER A 77 33.59 -1.32 -3.10
CA SER A 77 34.04 -0.51 -4.25
C SER A 77 35.48 -0.83 -4.61
N CYS A 78 35.76 -0.76 -5.91
CA CYS A 78 37.10 -0.74 -6.46
C CYS A 78 37.08 -0.02 -7.80
N HIS A 79 38.22 0.20 -8.42
CA HIS A 79 38.32 0.83 -9.73
C HIS A 79 37.62 -0.04 -10.80
N GLY A 80 36.79 0.59 -11.65
CA GLY A 80 35.97 -0.13 -12.64
C GLY A 80 36.76 -0.94 -13.67
N SER A 81 38.05 -0.70 -13.84
CA SER A 81 38.93 -1.52 -14.71
C SER A 81 39.43 -2.82 -14.06
N ALA A 82 39.17 -3.02 -12.77
CA ALA A 82 39.59 -4.21 -12.01
C ALA A 82 38.42 -4.72 -11.15
N PRO A 83 37.25 -5.06 -11.77
CA PRO A 83 36.03 -5.36 -11.05
C PRO A 83 36.14 -6.61 -10.17
N GLU A 84 37.08 -7.49 -10.43
CA GLU A 84 37.38 -8.70 -9.64
C GLU A 84 37.89 -8.40 -8.22
N ARG A 85 38.27 -7.14 -7.94
CA ARG A 85 38.74 -6.69 -6.61
C ARG A 85 37.63 -6.11 -5.75
N GLY A 86 36.44 -5.96 -6.31
CA GLY A 86 35.29 -5.42 -5.62
C GLY A 86 34.18 -6.45 -5.47
N ASP A 87 33.07 -5.99 -4.87
CA ASP A 87 31.83 -6.76 -4.77
C ASP A 87 30.67 -5.84 -5.15
N ASN A 88 30.04 -6.12 -6.26
CA ASN A 88 29.10 -5.20 -6.89
C ASN A 88 27.70 -5.32 -6.29
N ALA A 89 27.27 -4.28 -5.54
CA ALA A 89 25.95 -4.21 -4.94
C ALA A 89 24.82 -4.25 -5.96
N ILE A 90 25.02 -3.72 -7.19
CA ILE A 90 24.01 -3.76 -8.26
C ILE A 90 23.76 -5.20 -8.73
N TYR A 91 24.81 -6.04 -8.80
CA TYR A 91 24.63 -7.44 -9.19
C TYR A 91 23.88 -8.24 -8.14
N LYS A 92 24.18 -7.98 -6.85
CA LYS A 92 23.40 -8.57 -5.75
C LYS A 92 21.94 -8.14 -5.80
N MET A 93 21.69 -6.84 -6.03
CA MET A 93 20.36 -6.31 -6.16
C MET A 93 19.64 -6.94 -7.36
N ALA A 94 20.31 -7.15 -8.48
CA ALA A 94 19.70 -7.78 -9.66
C ALA A 94 19.16 -9.19 -9.36
N ASP A 95 19.87 -9.99 -8.56
CA ASP A 95 19.37 -11.29 -8.11
C ASP A 95 18.09 -11.12 -7.24
N ILE A 96 18.10 -10.16 -6.30
CA ILE A 96 16.94 -9.88 -5.44
C ILE A 96 15.73 -9.43 -6.27
N LEU A 97 15.94 -8.59 -7.28
CA LEU A 97 14.85 -8.13 -8.15
C LEU A 97 14.19 -9.27 -8.94
N GLN A 98 14.94 -10.29 -9.33
CA GLN A 98 14.36 -11.48 -9.98
C GLN A 98 13.46 -12.26 -9.00
N ASP A 99 13.89 -12.41 -7.75
CA ASP A 99 13.08 -13.07 -6.73
C ASP A 99 11.80 -12.29 -6.44
N VAL A 100 11.89 -10.95 -6.30
CA VAL A 100 10.71 -10.08 -6.12
C VAL A 100 9.74 -10.20 -7.30
N ARG A 101 10.25 -10.19 -8.53
CA ARG A 101 9.44 -10.38 -9.74
C ARG A 101 8.70 -11.71 -9.71
N ALA A 102 9.37 -12.77 -9.29
CA ALA A 102 8.80 -14.10 -9.20
C ALA A 102 7.62 -14.21 -8.22
N LEU A 103 7.54 -13.36 -7.19
CA LEU A 103 6.42 -13.34 -6.24
C LEU A 103 5.06 -13.09 -6.91
N ASN A 104 5.01 -12.23 -7.93
CA ASN A 104 3.76 -11.94 -8.63
C ASN A 104 3.48 -12.89 -9.80
N GLU A 105 4.54 -13.39 -10.47
CA GLU A 105 4.43 -14.14 -11.72
C GLU A 105 4.15 -15.64 -11.48
N ASN A 106 4.48 -16.14 -10.28
CA ASN A 106 4.43 -17.58 -10.01
C ASN A 106 3.08 -18.04 -9.45
N ASP A 107 1.99 -17.89 -10.20
CA ASP A 107 0.76 -18.67 -9.97
C ASP A 107 1.00 -20.18 -10.12
N ALA A 108 2.11 -20.57 -10.75
CA ALA A 108 2.48 -21.93 -11.10
C ALA A 108 3.77 -22.45 -10.44
N ALA A 109 4.43 -21.68 -9.58
CA ALA A 109 5.67 -22.14 -8.99
C ALA A 109 5.43 -23.29 -8.01
N ASP A 110 6.10 -24.40 -8.26
CA ASP A 110 6.14 -25.55 -7.36
C ASP A 110 6.97 -25.28 -6.09
N ASP A 111 7.64 -24.15 -6.01
CA ASP A 111 8.47 -23.79 -4.88
C ASP A 111 7.62 -23.27 -3.71
N LYS A 112 7.66 -24.00 -2.61
CA LYS A 112 6.86 -23.73 -1.41
C LYS A 112 7.26 -22.43 -0.70
N GLU A 113 8.46 -21.92 -0.91
CA GLU A 113 8.96 -20.71 -0.27
C GLU A 113 8.45 -19.43 -0.92
N VAL A 114 8.20 -19.46 -2.23
CA VAL A 114 7.67 -18.32 -3.01
C VAL A 114 6.14 -18.26 -3.00
N LYS A 115 5.47 -19.30 -2.52
CA LYS A 115 4.00 -19.40 -2.48
C LYS A 115 3.32 -18.57 -1.38
N GLY A 116 4.03 -17.81 -0.58
CA GLY A 116 3.47 -17.03 0.52
C GLY A 116 2.36 -16.09 0.05
N LEU A 117 2.64 -15.22 -0.91
CA LEU A 117 1.69 -14.25 -1.46
C LEU A 117 0.50 -14.88 -2.21
N VAL A 118 0.72 -15.99 -2.88
CA VAL A 118 -0.31 -16.63 -3.71
C VAL A 118 -1.25 -17.51 -2.89
N LYS A 119 -0.74 -18.17 -1.83
CA LYS A 119 -1.51 -19.13 -1.03
C LYS A 119 -2.59 -18.53 -0.16
N MET A 120 -2.42 -17.31 0.30
CA MET A 120 -3.42 -16.64 1.14
C MET A 120 -4.71 -16.31 0.37
N LEU A 121 -4.74 -16.47 -0.93
CA LEU A 121 -5.67 -15.82 -1.84
C LEU A 121 -6.48 -16.77 -2.72
N ASP A 122 -6.18 -18.05 -2.69
CA ASP A 122 -6.91 -19.02 -3.50
C ASP A 122 -8.17 -19.46 -2.77
N LYS A 123 -9.35 -19.10 -3.28
CA LYS A 123 -10.67 -19.60 -2.87
C LYS A 123 -10.69 -21.12 -2.67
N LYS A 124 -9.87 -21.84 -3.43
CA LYS A 124 -9.74 -23.29 -3.38
C LYS A 124 -9.17 -23.81 -2.08
N TYR A 125 -8.39 -23.00 -1.38
CA TYR A 125 -7.72 -23.39 -0.14
C TYR A 125 -8.41 -22.86 1.12
N ASN A 126 -9.34 -21.92 1.01
CA ASN A 126 -10.05 -21.38 2.16
C ASN A 126 -11.45 -20.87 1.81
N PRO A 127 -12.41 -21.79 1.57
CA PRO A 127 -13.77 -21.45 1.14
C PRO A 127 -14.57 -20.68 2.21
N GLU A 128 -14.15 -20.66 3.47
CA GLU A 128 -14.82 -19.94 4.56
C GLU A 128 -14.50 -18.43 4.58
N TRP A 129 -13.62 -17.98 3.68
CA TRP A 129 -13.12 -16.60 3.66
C TRP A 129 -13.71 -15.79 2.50
N GLU A 130 -15.02 -15.68 2.37
CA GLU A 130 -15.62 -14.76 1.40
C GLU A 130 -15.17 -13.31 1.62
N GLU A 131 -15.00 -12.88 2.87
CA GLU A 131 -14.51 -11.52 3.18
C GLU A 131 -13.02 -11.32 2.88
N ALA A 132 -12.18 -12.31 3.09
CA ALA A 132 -10.75 -12.19 2.75
C ALA A 132 -10.51 -12.18 1.24
N ASN A 133 -11.31 -12.92 0.48
CA ASN A 133 -11.27 -12.88 -0.99
C ASN A 133 -11.86 -11.59 -1.57
N PHE A 134 -12.59 -10.82 -0.78
CA PHE A 134 -13.21 -9.58 -1.20
C PHE A 134 -12.17 -8.55 -1.69
N LEU A 135 -11.01 -8.44 -1.06
CA LEU A 135 -9.93 -7.53 -1.46
C LEU A 135 -9.01 -8.10 -2.56
N GLY A 136 -9.17 -9.35 -2.92
CA GLY A 136 -8.28 -10.04 -3.85
C GLY A 136 -6.91 -10.33 -3.24
N ARG A 137 -5.91 -10.55 -4.09
CA ARG A 137 -4.55 -10.90 -3.65
C ARG A 137 -3.68 -9.67 -3.39
N GLY A 138 -2.74 -9.78 -2.45
CA GLY A 138 -1.64 -8.84 -2.31
C GLY A 138 -0.72 -8.86 -3.54
N THR A 139 0.02 -7.81 -3.74
CA THR A 139 1.00 -7.69 -4.82
C THR A 139 2.23 -6.93 -4.33
N VAL A 140 3.36 -7.15 -5.00
CA VAL A 140 4.58 -6.39 -4.75
C VAL A 140 5.22 -6.00 -6.07
N THR A 141 5.69 -4.76 -6.18
CA THR A 141 6.44 -4.31 -7.36
C THR A 141 7.61 -3.44 -6.96
N VAL A 142 8.67 -3.48 -7.75
CA VAL A 142 9.77 -2.53 -7.61
C VAL A 142 9.33 -1.22 -8.23
N SER A 143 9.22 -0.17 -7.42
CA SER A 143 8.72 1.15 -7.81
C SER A 143 9.82 2.18 -8.03
N GLU A 144 10.97 2.04 -7.35
CA GLU A 144 12.07 3.00 -7.46
C GLU A 144 13.43 2.31 -7.26
N ILE A 145 14.44 2.79 -7.98
CA ILE A 145 15.85 2.43 -7.77
C ILE A 145 16.59 3.69 -7.38
N PHE A 146 17.23 3.68 -6.22
CA PHE A 146 17.96 4.83 -5.72
C PHE A 146 19.41 4.81 -6.19
N PHE A 147 19.88 5.95 -6.66
CA PHE A 147 21.29 6.14 -6.94
C PHE A 147 22.04 6.40 -5.63
N THR A 148 22.73 5.40 -5.14
CA THR A 148 23.44 5.44 -3.83
C THR A 148 24.96 5.38 -3.98
N SER A 149 25.45 4.78 -5.06
CA SER A 149 26.90 4.67 -5.30
C SER A 149 27.51 6.01 -5.74
N PRO A 150 28.62 6.45 -5.13
CA PRO A 150 29.15 7.80 -5.36
C PRO A 150 29.88 7.97 -6.70
N SER A 151 30.25 6.90 -7.39
CA SER A 151 31.08 6.97 -8.60
C SER A 151 30.59 6.06 -9.72
N ARG A 152 30.57 6.61 -10.95
CA ARG A 152 30.27 5.84 -12.17
C ARG A 152 31.50 5.10 -12.73
N CYS A 153 32.68 5.38 -12.21
CA CYS A 153 33.94 4.79 -12.66
C CYS A 153 34.44 3.68 -11.72
N ALA A 154 33.63 3.30 -10.74
CA ALA A 154 33.95 2.29 -9.75
C ALA A 154 32.89 1.18 -9.70
N VAL A 155 33.26 0.05 -9.14
CA VAL A 155 32.31 -1.00 -8.74
C VAL A 155 31.38 -0.41 -7.67
N ALA A 156 30.07 -0.59 -7.82
CA ALA A 156 29.09 -0.04 -6.91
C ALA A 156 29.18 -0.67 -5.53
N ASP A 157 29.39 0.16 -4.52
CA ASP A 157 29.45 -0.24 -3.10
C ASP A 157 28.10 -0.24 -2.41
N SER A 158 27.08 0.28 -3.08
CA SER A 158 25.71 0.32 -2.58
C SER A 158 24.70 0.31 -3.73
N CYS A 159 23.51 -0.21 -3.44
CA CYS A 159 22.32 -0.13 -4.29
C CYS A 159 21.10 -0.19 -3.38
N ALA A 160 20.09 0.61 -3.67
CA ALA A 160 18.86 0.53 -2.91
C ALA A 160 17.64 0.61 -3.85
N VAL A 161 16.54 0.01 -3.42
CA VAL A 161 15.26 0.05 -4.13
C VAL A 161 14.11 0.26 -3.17
N SER A 162 12.99 0.76 -3.69
CA SER A 162 11.70 0.75 -3.00
C SER A 162 10.76 -0.24 -3.68
N LEU A 163 9.99 -0.95 -2.88
CA LEU A 163 8.91 -1.83 -3.31
C LEU A 163 7.57 -1.23 -2.90
N ASP A 164 6.62 -1.12 -3.81
CA ASP A 164 5.21 -0.90 -3.50
C ASP A 164 4.57 -2.27 -3.19
N ARG A 165 4.12 -2.46 -1.96
CA ARG A 165 3.46 -3.67 -1.48
C ARG A 165 2.00 -3.38 -1.21
N ARG A 166 1.10 -4.01 -1.98
CA ARG A 166 -0.34 -3.97 -1.74
C ARG A 166 -0.73 -5.18 -0.89
N MET A 167 -1.31 -4.90 0.26
CA MET A 167 -1.63 -5.89 1.27
C MET A 167 -3.08 -6.31 1.18
N THR A 168 -3.36 -7.56 1.47
CA THR A 168 -4.74 -8.06 1.58
C THR A 168 -5.14 -8.32 3.03
N ALA A 169 -6.40 -8.73 3.25
CA ALA A 169 -6.88 -9.06 4.58
C ALA A 169 -6.06 -10.18 5.23
N GLY A 170 -5.69 -9.99 6.49
CA GLY A 170 -4.88 -10.94 7.27
C GLY A 170 -3.36 -10.75 7.14
N GLU A 171 -2.88 -9.92 6.24
CA GLU A 171 -1.45 -9.56 6.17
C GLU A 171 -1.13 -8.42 7.14
N THR A 172 0.06 -8.49 7.73
CA THR A 172 0.64 -7.45 8.58
C THR A 172 1.93 -6.92 7.97
N TRP A 173 2.40 -5.77 8.41
CA TRP A 173 3.67 -5.24 7.93
C TRP A 173 4.84 -6.18 8.25
N GLU A 174 4.80 -6.87 9.40
CA GLU A 174 5.81 -7.87 9.79
C GLU A 174 5.82 -9.02 8.80
N SER A 175 4.65 -9.60 8.49
CA SER A 175 4.54 -10.72 7.56
C SER A 175 5.06 -10.36 6.16
N CYS A 176 4.78 -9.14 5.70
CA CYS A 176 5.27 -8.65 4.41
C CYS A 176 6.79 -8.43 4.38
N LEU A 177 7.37 -7.89 5.46
CA LEU A 177 8.84 -7.75 5.57
C LEU A 177 9.52 -9.13 5.65
N ASP A 178 8.96 -10.05 6.40
CA ASP A 178 9.52 -11.39 6.58
C ASP A 178 9.46 -12.20 5.28
N GLU A 179 8.44 -11.99 4.45
CA GLU A 179 8.38 -12.57 3.12
C GLU A 179 9.55 -12.10 2.24
N ILE A 180 9.85 -10.81 2.21
CA ILE A 180 11.01 -10.27 1.47
C ILE A 180 12.32 -10.75 2.07
N ARG A 181 12.44 -10.81 3.41
CA ARG A 181 13.62 -11.36 4.09
C ARG A 181 13.84 -12.85 3.81
N ALA A 182 12.77 -13.58 3.51
CA ALA A 182 12.81 -14.99 3.19
C ALA A 182 13.27 -15.30 1.76
N LEU A 183 13.36 -14.30 0.88
CA LEU A 183 13.77 -14.50 -0.51
C LEU A 183 15.15 -15.15 -0.62
N PRO A 184 15.35 -16.08 -1.57
CA PRO A 184 16.61 -16.80 -1.73
C PRO A 184 17.82 -15.88 -1.86
N ALA A 185 17.74 -14.83 -2.69
CA ALA A 185 18.83 -13.89 -2.89
C ALA A 185 19.10 -13.05 -1.62
N VAL A 186 18.06 -12.64 -0.87
CA VAL A 186 18.24 -11.93 0.40
C VAL A 186 18.99 -12.81 1.41
N LYS A 187 18.59 -14.07 1.55
CA LYS A 187 19.29 -15.04 2.41
C LYS A 187 20.71 -15.31 1.95
N LYS A 188 20.94 -15.41 0.63
CA LYS A 188 22.25 -15.64 0.02
C LYS A 188 23.27 -14.57 0.42
N TYR A 189 22.82 -13.30 0.43
CA TYR A 189 23.69 -12.16 0.70
C TYR A 189 23.69 -11.72 2.16
N GLY A 190 22.75 -12.21 2.97
CA GLY A 190 22.75 -12.10 4.44
C GLY A 190 22.94 -10.65 4.94
N ASP A 191 24.00 -10.42 5.71
CA ASP A 191 24.29 -9.15 6.37
C ASP A 191 24.56 -7.98 5.40
N ASP A 192 24.79 -8.27 4.12
CA ASP A 192 24.92 -7.23 3.11
C ASP A 192 23.57 -6.65 2.67
N VAL A 193 22.46 -7.26 3.07
CA VAL A 193 21.12 -6.84 2.70
C VAL A 193 20.32 -6.40 3.91
N LYS A 194 19.82 -5.17 3.88
CA LYS A 194 18.89 -4.66 4.88
C LYS A 194 17.51 -4.48 4.25
N VAL A 195 16.50 -5.14 4.82
CA VAL A 195 15.09 -4.97 4.48
C VAL A 195 14.38 -4.22 5.59
N SER A 196 13.77 -3.08 5.29
CA SER A 196 13.11 -2.21 6.27
C SER A 196 11.87 -1.55 5.69
N MET A 197 11.00 -1.03 6.55
CA MET A 197 9.93 -0.11 6.15
C MET A 197 10.55 1.14 5.52
N TYR A 198 9.94 1.67 4.47
CA TYR A 198 10.34 2.95 3.91
C TYR A 198 9.79 4.09 4.79
N GLU A 199 10.63 5.08 5.08
CA GLU A 199 10.24 6.31 5.76
C GLU A 199 10.08 7.42 4.72
N TYR A 200 8.90 7.99 4.63
CA TYR A 200 8.63 9.16 3.80
C TYR A 200 8.93 10.43 4.60
N ASN A 201 9.77 11.28 4.05
CA ASN A 201 10.22 12.54 4.70
C ASN A 201 10.34 13.70 3.72
N ARG A 202 9.64 13.65 2.59
CA ARG A 202 9.65 14.76 1.61
C ARG A 202 8.81 15.93 2.12
N PRO A 203 9.24 17.17 1.87
CA PRO A 203 8.50 18.34 2.29
C PRO A 203 7.21 18.52 1.47
N SER A 204 6.15 19.02 2.13
CA SER A 204 4.94 19.50 1.47
C SER A 204 5.21 20.80 0.69
N TYR A 205 4.21 21.28 -0.05
CA TYR A 205 4.31 22.58 -0.76
C TYR A 205 4.53 23.78 0.18
N THR A 206 4.25 23.62 1.48
CA THR A 206 4.55 24.61 2.51
C THR A 206 5.92 24.42 3.16
N ASN A 207 6.75 23.51 2.67
CA ASN A 207 8.02 23.05 3.23
C ASN A 207 7.91 22.37 4.60
N LEU A 208 6.71 22.00 5.03
CA LEU A 208 6.53 21.15 6.20
C LEU A 208 7.00 19.73 5.88
N VAL A 209 7.92 19.19 6.68
CA VAL A 209 8.32 17.80 6.67
C VAL A 209 7.63 17.07 7.82
N TYR A 210 6.90 16.01 7.52
CA TYR A 210 6.25 15.17 8.53
C TYR A 210 6.66 13.72 8.28
N PRO A 211 7.75 13.24 8.91
CA PRO A 211 8.27 11.90 8.67
C PRO A 211 7.29 10.85 9.15
N ILE A 212 6.98 9.89 8.29
CA ILE A 212 6.16 8.73 8.64
C ILE A 212 6.71 7.47 7.98
N GLU A 213 6.50 6.33 8.62
CA GLU A 213 6.65 5.03 7.97
C GLU A 213 5.52 4.83 6.96
N CYS A 214 5.87 4.42 5.74
CA CYS A 214 4.90 4.17 4.68
C CYS A 214 4.17 2.85 4.92
N TYR A 215 3.24 2.88 5.87
CA TYR A 215 2.37 1.75 6.21
C TYR A 215 0.93 2.21 6.42
N PHE A 216 0.05 1.72 5.57
CA PHE A 216 -1.37 2.00 5.56
C PHE A 216 -2.11 0.66 5.59
N PRO A 217 -2.69 0.27 6.75
CA PRO A 217 -3.23 -1.07 6.92
C PRO A 217 -4.45 -1.32 6.03
N THR A 218 -4.65 -2.58 5.70
CA THR A 218 -5.89 -3.08 5.09
C THR A 218 -7.07 -2.84 6.02
N TRP A 219 -8.20 -2.46 5.45
CA TRP A 219 -9.45 -2.36 6.20
C TRP A 219 -10.65 -2.87 5.39
N VAL A 220 -11.64 -3.39 6.07
CA VAL A 220 -12.94 -3.79 5.52
C VAL A 220 -14.02 -3.39 6.51
N ILE A 221 -15.04 -2.68 6.05
CA ILE A 221 -16.24 -2.38 6.82
C ILE A 221 -17.28 -3.47 6.55
N PRO A 222 -17.94 -4.02 7.58
CA PRO A 222 -18.98 -5.01 7.40
C PRO A 222 -20.13 -4.50 6.51
N LYS A 223 -20.71 -5.40 5.72
CA LYS A 223 -21.81 -5.04 4.80
C LYS A 223 -23.04 -4.50 5.55
N ASP A 224 -23.26 -4.97 6.76
CA ASP A 224 -24.38 -4.56 7.63
C ASP A 224 -24.08 -3.32 8.49
N HIS A 225 -22.89 -2.72 8.36
CA HIS A 225 -22.52 -1.51 9.09
C HIS A 225 -23.42 -0.33 8.71
N GLU A 226 -23.73 0.54 9.69
CA GLU A 226 -24.67 1.65 9.48
C GLU A 226 -24.24 2.61 8.36
N VAL A 227 -22.95 2.91 8.22
CA VAL A 227 -22.44 3.80 7.15
C VAL A 227 -22.61 3.16 5.78
N THR A 228 -22.40 1.84 5.66
CA THR A 228 -22.62 1.10 4.40
C THR A 228 -24.09 1.17 3.99
N LYS A 229 -25.00 0.83 4.91
CA LYS A 229 -26.44 0.90 4.68
C LYS A 229 -26.93 2.30 4.32
N ALA A 230 -26.43 3.33 5.00
CA ALA A 230 -26.79 4.72 4.71
C ALA A 230 -26.33 5.16 3.31
N LEU A 231 -25.15 4.74 2.86
CA LEU A 231 -24.66 5.01 1.52
C LEU A 231 -25.45 4.23 0.45
N GLU A 232 -25.77 2.97 0.69
CA GLU A 232 -26.59 2.15 -0.19
C GLU A 232 -27.99 2.73 -0.33
N GLU A 233 -28.63 3.15 0.76
CA GLU A 233 -29.93 3.81 0.74
C GLU A 233 -29.90 5.15 -0.02
N ALA A 234 -28.91 5.99 0.24
CA ALA A 234 -28.74 7.26 -0.47
C ALA A 234 -28.53 7.05 -1.97
N TYR A 235 -27.74 6.06 -2.34
CA TYR A 235 -27.48 5.71 -3.73
C TYR A 235 -28.76 5.18 -4.41
N HIS A 236 -29.49 4.29 -3.74
CA HIS A 236 -30.76 3.74 -4.23
C HIS A 236 -31.80 4.86 -4.45
N ASN A 237 -31.91 5.81 -3.52
CA ASN A 237 -32.82 6.95 -3.63
C ASN A 237 -32.47 7.88 -4.81
N LEU A 238 -31.20 8.00 -5.17
CA LEU A 238 -30.76 8.85 -6.28
C LEU A 238 -30.88 8.17 -7.65
N TYR A 239 -30.55 6.90 -7.76
CA TYR A 239 -30.36 6.20 -9.03
C TYR A 239 -31.34 5.06 -9.28
N GLY A 240 -32.13 4.65 -8.28
CA GLY A 240 -33.03 3.49 -8.36
C GLY A 240 -32.30 2.15 -8.39
N GLU A 241 -33.05 1.05 -8.48
CA GLU A 241 -32.53 -0.32 -8.38
C GLU A 241 -31.58 -0.76 -9.51
N GLN A 242 -31.52 -0.03 -10.60
CA GLN A 242 -30.89 -0.49 -11.84
C GLN A 242 -29.36 -0.39 -11.88
N ARG A 243 -28.66 0.18 -10.88
CA ARG A 243 -27.23 0.41 -10.96
C ARG A 243 -26.37 -0.23 -9.87
N ILE A 244 -26.99 -0.72 -8.84
CA ILE A 244 -26.27 -1.56 -7.88
C ILE A 244 -26.78 -2.97 -8.12
N GLY A 245 -26.01 -3.79 -8.81
CA GLY A 245 -26.19 -5.22 -8.61
C GLY A 245 -26.03 -5.43 -7.12
N ALA A 246 -27.05 -5.98 -6.46
CA ALA A 246 -27.15 -6.15 -5.01
C ALA A 246 -26.00 -6.98 -4.39
N GLU A 247 -24.99 -7.30 -5.14
CA GLU A 247 -23.87 -8.19 -4.79
C GLU A 247 -22.49 -7.54 -4.89
N GLU A 248 -22.36 -6.28 -5.35
CA GLU A 248 -21.05 -5.69 -5.63
C GLU A 248 -20.81 -4.37 -4.90
N THR A 249 -20.75 -4.43 -3.57
CA THR A 249 -19.91 -3.49 -2.84
C THR A 249 -18.45 -3.88 -3.13
N LEU A 250 -17.79 -3.05 -3.92
CA LEU A 250 -16.45 -3.32 -4.41
C LEU A 250 -15.39 -3.00 -3.35
N ALA A 251 -14.23 -3.59 -3.49
CA ALA A 251 -13.03 -3.21 -2.76
C ALA A 251 -12.09 -2.45 -3.70
N MET A 252 -11.48 -1.38 -3.23
CA MET A 252 -10.38 -0.73 -3.94
C MET A 252 -9.18 -1.70 -4.03
N ARG A 253 -8.74 -1.92 -5.26
CA ARG A 253 -7.65 -2.85 -5.58
C ARG A 253 -6.32 -2.14 -5.66
#